data_e2e89807ba05424dc63913eda1bf132f
#
_entry.id   e2e89807ba05424dc63913eda1bf132f
#
_cell.length_a   1.000
_cell.length_b   1.000
_cell.length_c   1.000
_cell.angle_alpha   90.00
_cell.angle_beta   90.00
_cell.angle_gamma   90.00
#
_symmetry.space_group_name_H-M   'P 1'
#
loop_
_entity.id
_entity.type
_entity.pdbx_description
1 polymer ?
#
loop_
_entity_poly.entity_id
_entity_poly.type
_entity_poly.pdbx_seq_one_letter_code
_entity_poly.pdbx_strand_id
1 'polypeptide(L)' 'MKRLAVVVAGSTRGPQDVTIQPGTTAHEVLNQLGLDGYLLTTKGGNTYFGDDENLYPKVVDGDLLYATTEAEVGML' A
#
# COMPACT_ATOMS: atom_id res chain seq x y z
N MET A 1 16.75 -0.04 -3.39
CA MET A 1 15.67 -0.01 -2.39
C MET A 1 14.89 1.30 -2.48
N LYS A 2 13.59 1.21 -2.29
CA LYS A 2 12.75 2.40 -2.20
C LYS A 2 12.01 2.38 -0.87
N ARG A 3 11.89 3.54 -0.25
CA ARG A 3 11.18 3.69 1.02
C ARG A 3 9.81 4.29 0.72
N LEU A 4 8.77 3.69 1.31
CA LEU A 4 7.39 4.15 1.14
C LEU A 4 6.79 4.42 2.50
N ALA A 5 5.81 5.30 2.54
CA ALA A 5 4.97 5.49 3.72
C ALA A 5 3.57 4.98 3.37
N VAL A 6 2.97 4.22 4.27
CA VAL A 6 1.63 3.66 4.08
C VAL A 6 0.72 4.16 5.18
N VAL A 7 -0.37 4.81 4.79
CA VAL A 7 -1.41 5.27 5.71
C VAL A 7 -2.56 4.28 5.65
N VAL A 8 -2.96 3.78 6.81
CA VAL A 8 -4.07 2.82 6.90
C VAL A 8 -5.37 3.59 7.11
N ALA A 9 -6.32 3.39 6.20
CA ALA A 9 -7.63 4.05 6.28
C ALA A 9 -8.33 3.65 7.57
N GLY A 10 -8.90 4.64 8.26
CA GLY A 10 -9.60 4.41 9.51
C GLY A 10 -8.70 4.21 10.74
N SER A 11 -7.39 4.21 10.54
CA SER A 11 -6.45 4.07 11.65
C SER A 11 -6.08 5.45 12.21
N THR A 12 -5.88 5.51 13.53
CA THR A 12 -5.40 6.72 14.16
C THR A 12 -3.87 6.79 14.17
N ARG A 13 -3.22 5.74 13.71
CA ARG A 13 -1.76 5.73 13.60
C ARG A 13 -1.34 6.56 12.41
N GLY A 14 -0.18 7.20 12.51
CA GLY A 14 0.38 7.92 11.39
C GLY A 14 0.90 7.00 10.30
N PRO A 15 1.53 7.57 9.26
CA PRO A 15 2.12 6.76 8.20
C PRO A 15 3.13 5.76 8.75
N GLN A 16 3.15 4.57 8.18
CA GLN A 16 4.10 3.52 8.54
C GLN A 16 5.10 3.36 7.42
N ASP A 17 6.39 3.33 7.78
CA ASP A 17 7.44 3.20 6.79
C ASP A 17 7.65 1.75 6.40
N VAL A 18 7.77 1.51 5.09
CA VAL A 18 8.17 0.20 4.57
C VAL A 18 9.27 0.41 3.54
N THR A 19 10.14 -0.58 3.41
CA THR A 19 11.18 -0.57 2.39
C THR A 19 10.89 -1.69 1.40
N ILE A 20 10.96 -1.37 0.12
CA ILE A 20 10.71 -2.36 -0.92
C ILE A 20 11.95 -2.52 -1.82
N GLN A 21 12.01 -3.65 -2.48
CA GLN A 21 13.05 -4.00 -3.42
C GLN A 21 12.41 -4.41 -4.74
N PRO A 22 13.20 -4.52 -5.83
CA PRO A 22 12.64 -5.03 -7.09
C PRO A 22 11.96 -6.39 -6.85
N GLY A 23 10.73 -6.51 -7.32
CA GLY A 23 9.95 -7.73 -7.13
C GLY A 23 9.02 -7.73 -5.93
N THR A 24 9.11 -6.74 -5.04
CA THR A 24 8.20 -6.66 -3.89
C THR A 24 6.78 -6.39 -4.38
N THR A 25 5.82 -7.22 -3.94
CA THR A 25 4.41 -7.09 -4.33
C THR A 25 3.61 -6.33 -3.29
N ALA A 26 2.42 -5.88 -3.68
CA ALA A 26 1.50 -5.23 -2.76
C ALA A 26 1.13 -6.15 -1.61
N HIS A 27 0.93 -7.44 -1.89
CA HIS A 27 0.62 -8.43 -0.87
C HIS A 27 1.72 -8.51 0.19
N GLU A 28 2.98 -8.49 -0.26
CA GLU A 28 4.10 -8.54 0.67
C GLU A 28 4.15 -7.32 1.59
N VAL A 29 3.87 -6.13 1.03
CA VAL A 29 3.84 -4.90 1.83
C VAL A 29 2.74 -4.98 2.88
N LEU A 30 1.54 -5.39 2.48
CA LEU A 30 0.42 -5.52 3.40
C LEU A 30 0.71 -6.56 4.48
N ASN A 31 1.36 -7.65 4.09
CA ASN A 31 1.73 -8.71 5.03
C ASN A 31 2.74 -8.21 6.06
N GLN A 32 3.72 -7.42 5.65
CA GLN A 32 4.69 -6.82 6.57
C GLN A 32 4.02 -5.93 7.61
N LEU A 33 2.95 -5.27 7.22
CA LEU A 33 2.22 -4.36 8.10
C LEU A 33 1.11 -5.05 8.90
N GLY A 34 0.90 -6.34 8.68
CA GLY A 34 -0.17 -7.08 9.34
C GLY A 34 -1.56 -6.70 8.87
N LEU A 35 -1.68 -6.24 7.63
CA LEU A 35 -2.94 -5.75 7.07
C LEU A 35 -3.57 -6.81 6.16
N ASP A 36 -4.03 -7.89 6.76
CA ASP A 36 -4.71 -8.94 6.02
C ASP A 36 -6.09 -8.45 5.57
N GLY A 37 -6.43 -8.70 4.31
CA GLY A 37 -7.72 -8.28 3.76
C GLY A 37 -7.77 -6.83 3.30
N TYR A 38 -6.66 -6.12 3.33
CA TYR A 38 -6.58 -4.75 2.84
C TYR A 38 -6.14 -4.71 1.39
N LEU A 39 -6.40 -3.58 0.75
CA LEU A 39 -5.93 -3.27 -0.59
C LEU A 39 -4.98 -2.07 -0.52
N LEU A 40 -4.00 -2.03 -1.40
CA LEU A 40 -3.02 -0.96 -1.44
C LEU A 40 -3.33 -0.05 -2.62
N THR A 41 -3.35 1.26 -2.38
CA THR A 41 -3.70 2.24 -3.42
C THR A 41 -2.65 3.35 -3.48
N THR A 42 -2.67 4.11 -4.57
CA THR A 42 -1.88 5.32 -4.66
C THR A 42 -2.48 6.40 -3.76
N LYS A 43 -1.72 7.48 -3.54
CA LYS A 43 -2.10 8.58 -2.67
C LYS A 43 -3.49 9.15 -2.97
N GLY A 44 -3.85 9.23 -4.23
CA GLY A 44 -5.16 9.77 -4.61
C GLY A 44 -6.30 8.76 -4.54
N GLY A 45 -6.00 7.50 -4.24
CA GLY A 45 -7.00 6.45 -4.27
C GLY A 45 -7.47 6.10 -5.66
N ASN A 46 -6.78 6.58 -6.69
CA ASN A 46 -7.19 6.40 -8.09
C ASN A 46 -6.73 5.09 -8.68
N THR A 47 -5.70 4.49 -8.13
CA THR A 47 -5.12 3.26 -8.66
C THR A 47 -4.93 2.26 -7.54
N TYR A 48 -5.46 1.05 -7.74
CA TYR A 48 -5.27 -0.06 -6.81
C TYR A 48 -4.22 -1.00 -7.36
N PHE A 49 -3.33 -1.46 -6.49
CA PHE A 49 -2.32 -2.41 -6.89
C PHE A 49 -2.84 -3.82 -6.68
N GLY A 50 -2.68 -4.68 -7.68
CA GLY A 50 -3.01 -6.09 -7.52
C GLY A 50 -2.06 -6.75 -6.52
N ASP A 51 -2.55 -7.81 -5.86
CA ASP A 51 -1.75 -8.49 -4.82
C ASP A 51 -0.40 -8.96 -5.33
N ASP A 52 -0.35 -9.44 -6.56
CA ASP A 52 0.88 -9.96 -7.16
C ASP A 52 1.63 -8.93 -7.98
N GLU A 53 1.18 -7.70 -7.96
CA GLU A 53 1.78 -6.64 -8.76
C GLU A 53 3.12 -6.20 -8.18
N ASN A 54 4.15 -6.14 -9.01
CA ASN A 54 5.46 -5.65 -8.61
C ASN A 54 5.39 -4.14 -8.42
N LEU A 55 5.56 -3.68 -7.20
CA LEU A 55 5.43 -2.26 -6.87
C LEU A 55 6.63 -1.43 -7.29
N TYR A 56 7.81 -2.04 -7.32
CA TYR A 56 9.05 -1.28 -7.43
C TYR A 56 9.08 -0.31 -8.62
N PRO A 57 8.69 -0.72 -9.83
CA PRO A 57 8.73 0.21 -10.97
C PRO A 57 7.56 1.20 -10.99
N LYS A 58 6.57 1.02 -10.13
CA LYS A 58 5.34 1.82 -10.17
C LYS A 58 5.29 2.91 -9.12
N VAL A 59 6.26 2.94 -8.23
CA VAL A 59 6.33 3.94 -7.15
C VAL A 59 7.72 4.57 -7.16
N VAL A 60 7.82 5.74 -6.56
CA VAL A 60 9.11 6.42 -6.40
C VAL A 60 9.50 6.40 -4.93
N ASP A 61 10.81 6.54 -4.69
CA ASP A 61 11.33 6.60 -3.32
C ASP A 61 10.67 7.77 -2.59
N GLY A 62 10.15 7.51 -1.41
CA GLY A 62 9.46 8.53 -0.62
C GLY A 62 7.96 8.63 -0.89
N ASP A 63 7.43 7.78 -1.76
CA ASP A 63 6.00 7.82 -2.11
C ASP A 63 5.12 7.49 -0.92
N LEU A 64 3.89 8.01 -0.96
CA LEU A 64 2.87 7.77 0.05
C LEU A 64 1.76 6.92 -0.56
N LEU A 65 1.46 5.80 0.09
CA LEU A 65 0.40 4.90 -0.34
C LEU A 65 -0.66 4.78 0.75
N TYR A 66 -1.85 4.35 0.38
CA TYR A 66 -2.94 4.13 1.31
C TYR A 66 -3.34 2.65 1.29
N ALA A 67 -3.69 2.13 2.47
CA ALA A 67 -4.25 0.79 2.61
C ALA A 67 -5.71 0.92 3.03
N THR A 68 -6.60 0.30 2.27
CA THR A 68 -8.05 0.34 2.54
C THR A 68 -8.61 -1.07 2.51
N THR A 69 -9.82 -1.23 3.04
CA THR A 69 -10.52 -2.52 2.97
C THR A 69 -11.41 -2.56 1.73
N GLU A 70 -11.79 -3.77 1.31
CA GLU A 70 -12.73 -3.93 0.20
C GLU A 70 -14.06 -3.25 0.47
N ALA A 71 -14.51 -3.28 1.72
CA ALA A 71 -15.77 -2.65 2.09
C ALA A 71 -15.73 -1.15 1.83
N GLU A 72 -14.61 -0.50 2.13
CA GLU A 72 -14.44 0.93 1.89
C GLU A 72 -14.40 1.24 0.39
N VAL A 73 -13.72 0.39 -0.37
CA VAL A 73 -13.67 0.51 -1.83
C VAL A 73 -15.08 0.38 -2.42
N GLY A 74 -15.86 -0.58 -1.93
CA GLY A 74 -17.21 -0.81 -2.41
C GLY A 74 -18.18 0.31 -2.10
N MET A 75 -17.84 1.20 -1.20
CA MET A 75 -18.66 2.35 -0.85
C MET A 75 -18.42 3.57 -1.74
N LEU A 76 -17.41 3.49 -2.55
CA LEU A 76 -17.11 4.56 -3.48
C LEU A 76 -17.96 4.41 -4.74
#